data_3d007ff089a47dd9bfaeadc2852ce551
#
_entry.id   3d007ff089a47dd9bfaeadc2852ce551
#
_cell.length_a   1.000
_cell.length_b   1.000
_cell.length_c   1.000
_cell.angle_alpha   90.00
_cell.angle_beta   90.00
_cell.angle_gamma   90.00
#
_symmetry.space_group_name_H-M   'P 1'
#
loop_
_entity.id
_entity.type
_entity.pdbx_description
1 polymer ?
#
loop_
_entity_poly.entity_id
_entity_poly.type
_entity_poly.pdbx_seq_one_letter_code
_entity_poly.pdbx_strand_id
1 'polypeptide(L)'
;MEKAREFQKNIFFCFIDYAKAFECVDHNQLWKILKEMRIPDHLICLLRNLYAGQEATVRTGHGTIDWFQIGKGVRQGYILSPCLFNLHAEYIMRKAGLEETQAGIKIAGKNINHLRYADDTTLMAERLGSFEGLFFGFCFF
;
A
#
# COMPACT_ATOMS: atom_id res chain seq x y z
N MET A 1 12.51 17.01 11.51
CA MET A 1 13.92 16.92 11.09
C MET A 1 14.81 17.91 11.84
N GLU A 2 14.47 19.19 11.93
CA GLU A 2 15.29 20.21 12.65
C GLU A 2 15.62 19.82 14.08
N LYS A 3 14.63 19.41 14.88
CA LYS A 3 14.87 18.97 16.26
C LYS A 3 15.78 17.76 16.39
N ALA A 4 15.73 16.79 15.48
CA ALA A 4 16.64 15.66 15.51
C ALA A 4 18.08 16.08 15.23
N ARG A 5 18.26 17.10 14.40
CA ARG A 5 19.54 17.69 14.08
C ARG A 5 20.10 18.50 15.27
N GLU A 6 19.25 19.24 15.98
CA GLU A 6 19.60 19.94 17.22
C GLU A 6 20.07 18.98 18.32
N PHE A 7 19.42 17.82 18.45
CA PHE A 7 19.75 16.82 19.48
C PHE A 7 20.72 15.73 19.00
N GLN A 8 21.34 15.90 17.82
CA GLN A 8 22.26 14.92 17.21
C GLN A 8 21.76 13.48 17.21
N LYS A 9 20.44 13.29 17.03
CA LYS A 9 19.83 11.98 16.95
C LYS A 9 19.89 11.43 15.53
N ASN A 10 20.40 10.22 15.40
CA ASN A 10 20.36 9.50 14.13
C ASN A 10 18.92 9.08 13.82
N ILE A 11 18.49 9.32 12.60
CA ILE A 11 17.22 8.85 12.06
C ILE A 11 17.53 8.07 10.79
N PHE A 12 17.03 6.84 10.73
CA PHE A 12 17.15 5.96 9.57
C PHE A 12 15.87 6.07 8.74
N PHE A 13 16.01 6.20 7.42
CA PHE A 13 14.91 6.25 6.46
C PHE A 13 15.07 5.14 5.44
N CYS A 14 13.95 4.49 5.09
CA CYS A 14 13.85 3.65 3.90
C CYS A 14 12.70 4.15 3.04
N PHE A 15 13.02 4.44 1.81
CA PHE A 15 12.03 4.80 0.80
C PHE A 15 11.65 3.53 0.04
N ILE A 16 10.36 3.23 0.05
CA ILE A 16 9.79 2.08 -0.64
C ILE A 16 9.02 2.60 -1.84
N ASP A 17 9.48 2.20 -3.02
CA ASP A 17 8.82 2.45 -4.29
C ASP A 17 8.20 1.14 -4.80
N TYR A 18 6.89 1.16 -5.02
CA TYR A 18 6.19 -0.01 -5.54
C TYR A 18 6.32 -0.04 -7.07
N ALA A 19 7.00 -1.02 -7.60
CA ALA A 19 7.25 -1.15 -9.05
C ALA A 19 5.97 -1.11 -9.92
N LYS A 20 4.83 -1.53 -9.37
CA LYS A 20 3.52 -1.56 -10.04
C LYS A 20 2.40 -1.50 -9.02
N ALA A 21 2.35 -0.44 -8.22
CA ALA A 21 1.46 -0.31 -7.07
C ALA A 21 0.00 -0.68 -7.38
N PHE A 22 -0.59 -0.05 -8.38
CA PHE A 22 -1.99 -0.27 -8.75
C PHE A 22 -2.23 -1.61 -9.48
N GLU A 23 -1.25 -2.10 -10.22
CA GLU A 23 -1.37 -3.33 -11.01
C GLU A 23 -1.17 -4.60 -10.18
N CYS A 24 -0.54 -4.51 -9.02
CA CYS A 24 -0.22 -5.65 -8.15
C CYS A 24 -1.36 -6.06 -7.21
N VAL A 25 -2.40 -5.24 -7.07
CA VAL A 25 -3.50 -5.49 -6.14
C VAL A 25 -4.28 -6.74 -6.56
N ASP A 26 -4.19 -7.82 -5.78
CA ASP A 26 -5.00 -9.03 -5.99
C ASP A 26 -6.47 -8.78 -5.60
N HIS A 27 -7.40 -9.05 -6.52
CA HIS A 27 -8.82 -8.80 -6.29
C HIS A 27 -9.37 -9.65 -5.14
N ASN A 28 -9.00 -10.94 -5.06
CA ASN A 28 -9.50 -11.83 -4.01
C ASN A 28 -9.02 -11.40 -2.63
N GLN A 29 -7.76 -10.95 -2.56
CA GLN A 29 -7.19 -10.41 -1.34
C GLN A 29 -7.87 -9.08 -0.97
N LEU A 30 -8.09 -8.19 -1.93
CA LEU A 30 -8.78 -6.92 -1.72
C LEU A 30 -10.18 -7.12 -1.13
N TRP A 31 -10.97 -8.08 -1.65
CA TRP A 31 -12.31 -8.36 -1.12
C TRP A 31 -12.28 -8.89 0.32
N LYS A 32 -11.28 -9.68 0.68
CA LYS A 32 -11.08 -10.13 2.07
C LYS A 32 -10.74 -8.96 2.98
N ILE A 33 -9.84 -8.10 2.55
CA ILE A 33 -9.43 -6.90 3.26
C ILE A 33 -10.63 -5.99 3.55
N LEU A 34 -11.43 -5.68 2.53
CA LEU A 34 -12.62 -4.85 2.68
C LEU A 34 -13.61 -5.44 3.69
N LYS A 35 -13.76 -6.77 3.67
CA LYS A 35 -14.63 -7.48 4.63
C LYS A 35 -14.08 -7.42 6.06
N GLU A 36 -12.78 -7.64 6.26
CA GLU A 36 -12.12 -7.50 7.56
C GLU A 36 -12.20 -6.07 8.11
N MET A 37 -12.15 -5.07 7.23
CA MET A 37 -12.34 -3.66 7.56
C MET A 37 -13.82 -3.28 7.80
N ARG A 38 -14.74 -4.25 7.79
CA ARG A 38 -16.19 -4.08 8.01
C ARG A 38 -16.87 -3.17 6.99
N ILE A 39 -16.37 -3.15 5.76
CA ILE A 39 -17.11 -2.53 4.65
C ILE A 39 -18.38 -3.35 4.39
N PRO A 40 -19.55 -2.70 4.24
CA PRO A 40 -20.81 -3.39 4.00
C PRO A 40 -20.78 -4.32 2.78
N ASP A 41 -21.33 -5.53 2.91
CA ASP A 41 -21.29 -6.56 1.86
C ASP A 41 -21.88 -6.10 0.53
N HIS A 42 -22.92 -5.27 0.55
CA HIS A 42 -23.52 -4.72 -0.68
C HIS A 42 -22.53 -3.82 -1.46
N LEU A 43 -21.68 -3.05 -0.77
CA LEU A 43 -20.65 -2.24 -1.42
C LEU A 43 -19.53 -3.12 -1.99
N ILE A 44 -19.13 -4.15 -1.25
CA ILE A 44 -18.15 -5.13 -1.74
C ILE A 44 -18.70 -5.84 -2.99
N CYS A 45 -19.97 -6.20 -3.00
CA CYS A 45 -20.63 -6.80 -4.16
C CYS A 45 -20.63 -5.85 -5.37
N LEU A 46 -20.94 -4.58 -5.17
CA LEU A 46 -20.88 -3.58 -6.25
C LEU A 46 -19.46 -3.43 -6.81
N LEU A 47 -18.46 -3.39 -5.95
CA LEU A 47 -17.06 -3.34 -6.37
C LEU A 47 -16.65 -4.59 -7.15
N ARG A 48 -17.03 -5.78 -6.67
CA ARG A 48 -16.78 -7.03 -7.38
C ARG A 48 -17.38 -7.02 -8.78
N ASN A 49 -18.61 -6.57 -8.91
CA ASN A 49 -19.29 -6.47 -10.22
C ASN A 49 -18.59 -5.45 -11.13
N LEU A 50 -18.06 -4.37 -10.58
CA LEU A 50 -17.29 -3.36 -11.34
C LEU A 50 -16.00 -3.94 -11.91
N TYR A 51 -15.35 -4.86 -11.19
CA TYR A 51 -14.09 -5.50 -11.57
C TYR A 51 -14.28 -6.86 -12.26
N ALA A 52 -15.48 -7.42 -12.24
CA ALA A 52 -15.77 -8.70 -12.89
C ALA A 52 -15.78 -8.58 -14.41
N GLY A 53 -15.14 -9.54 -15.08
CA GLY A 53 -15.16 -9.63 -16.54
C GLY A 53 -14.49 -8.46 -17.26
N GLN A 54 -13.57 -7.75 -16.59
CA GLN A 54 -12.82 -6.69 -17.25
C GLN A 54 -11.84 -7.28 -18.26
N GLU A 55 -11.87 -6.73 -19.47
CA GLU A 55 -11.01 -7.13 -20.57
C GLU A 55 -10.23 -5.89 -21.06
N ALA A 56 -9.06 -6.13 -21.58
CA ALA A 56 -8.23 -5.12 -22.21
C ALA A 56 -7.67 -5.61 -23.55
N THR A 57 -7.35 -4.68 -24.40
CA THR A 57 -6.60 -4.91 -25.62
C THR A 57 -5.58 -3.80 -25.79
N VAL A 58 -4.49 -4.07 -26.49
CA VAL A 58 -3.45 -3.07 -26.75
C VAL A 58 -3.43 -2.77 -28.24
N ARG A 59 -3.51 -1.48 -28.57
CA ARG A 59 -3.35 -0.98 -29.92
C ARG A 59 -1.89 -0.67 -30.18
N THR A 60 -1.30 -1.32 -31.16
CA THR A 60 0.07 -1.10 -31.61
C THR A 60 0.09 -0.44 -33.00
N GLY A 61 1.24 0.02 -33.43
CA GLY A 61 1.41 0.51 -34.82
C GLY A 61 1.14 -0.53 -35.92
N HIS A 62 1.11 -1.81 -35.56
CA HIS A 62 0.87 -2.95 -36.45
C HIS A 62 -0.52 -3.56 -36.33
N GLY A 63 -1.41 -2.99 -35.52
CA GLY A 63 -2.77 -3.48 -35.29
C GLY A 63 -3.13 -3.57 -33.81
N THR A 64 -4.26 -4.22 -33.54
CA THR A 64 -4.78 -4.45 -32.19
C THR A 64 -4.55 -5.92 -31.85
N ILE A 65 -4.05 -6.19 -30.64
CA ILE A 65 -3.93 -7.57 -30.15
C ILE A 65 -5.28 -8.11 -29.67
N ASP A 66 -5.39 -9.41 -29.53
CA ASP A 66 -6.59 -10.07 -29.00
C ASP A 66 -6.91 -9.57 -27.58
N TRP A 67 -8.19 -9.58 -27.24
CA TRP A 67 -8.67 -9.20 -25.93
C TRP A 67 -8.19 -10.21 -24.88
N PHE A 68 -7.74 -9.71 -23.74
CA PHE A 68 -7.34 -10.54 -22.60
C PHE A 68 -8.02 -10.05 -21.32
N GLN A 69 -8.30 -11.01 -20.42
CA GLN A 69 -8.96 -10.70 -19.16
C GLN A 69 -8.00 -10.10 -18.14
N ILE A 70 -8.50 -9.11 -17.39
CA ILE A 70 -7.78 -8.47 -16.30
C ILE A 70 -8.18 -9.15 -15.00
N GLY A 71 -7.28 -9.97 -14.42
CA GLY A 71 -7.52 -10.72 -13.18
C GLY A 71 -7.01 -10.05 -11.91
N LYS A 72 -6.27 -8.93 -12.01
CA LYS A 72 -5.67 -8.22 -10.88
C LYS A 72 -5.46 -6.74 -11.20
N GLY A 73 -5.17 -5.97 -10.17
CA GLY A 73 -4.91 -4.54 -10.27
C GLY A 73 -6.16 -3.69 -10.08
N VAL A 74 -5.94 -2.44 -9.68
CA VAL A 74 -6.96 -1.40 -9.66
C VAL A 74 -6.72 -0.44 -10.81
N ARG A 75 -7.81 -0.06 -11.49
CA ARG A 75 -7.73 0.65 -12.76
C ARG A 75 -7.17 2.06 -12.58
N GLN A 76 -6.02 2.33 -13.17
CA GLN A 76 -5.40 3.65 -13.14
C GLN A 76 -6.33 4.71 -13.78
N GLY A 77 -6.45 5.88 -13.12
CA GLY A 77 -7.36 6.94 -13.55
C GLY A 77 -8.81 6.81 -13.05
N TYR A 78 -9.17 5.72 -12.39
CA TYR A 78 -10.50 5.59 -11.76
C TYR A 78 -10.53 6.30 -10.41
N ILE A 79 -11.63 6.97 -10.10
CA ILE A 79 -11.79 7.76 -8.86
C ILE A 79 -11.66 6.89 -7.58
N LEU A 80 -12.03 5.60 -7.66
CA LEU A 80 -11.97 4.68 -6.52
C LEU A 80 -10.60 4.01 -6.35
N SER A 81 -9.76 3.99 -7.38
CA SER A 81 -8.50 3.23 -7.36
C SER A 81 -7.51 3.69 -6.29
N PRO A 82 -7.31 4.99 -6.04
CA PRO A 82 -6.48 5.46 -4.93
C PRO A 82 -7.01 5.02 -3.57
N CYS A 83 -8.33 5.05 -3.37
CA CYS A 83 -8.96 4.60 -2.12
C CYS A 83 -8.74 3.11 -1.90
N LEU A 84 -8.98 2.27 -2.92
CA LEU A 84 -8.80 0.82 -2.84
C LEU A 84 -7.34 0.44 -2.60
N PHE A 85 -6.42 1.10 -3.28
CA PHE A 85 -4.99 0.92 -3.05
C PHE A 85 -4.60 1.32 -1.62
N ASN A 86 -5.05 2.48 -1.13
CA ASN A 86 -4.76 2.93 0.23
C ASN A 86 -5.29 1.96 1.29
N LEU A 87 -6.50 1.40 1.11
CA LEU A 87 -7.05 0.39 2.01
C LEU A 87 -6.22 -0.90 2.00
N HIS A 88 -5.79 -1.34 0.82
CA HIS A 88 -4.91 -2.50 0.67
C HIS A 88 -3.56 -2.26 1.34
N ALA A 89 -2.91 -1.13 1.09
CA ALA A 89 -1.63 -0.77 1.68
C ALA A 89 -1.73 -0.61 3.21
N GLU A 90 -2.81 -0.01 3.73
CA GLU A 90 -3.08 0.09 5.16
C GLU A 90 -3.18 -1.28 5.83
N TYR A 91 -3.88 -2.21 5.19
CA TYR A 91 -3.98 -3.57 5.69
C TYR A 91 -2.61 -4.27 5.77
N ILE A 92 -1.78 -4.12 4.72
CA ILE A 92 -0.41 -4.66 4.71
C ILE A 92 0.39 -4.09 5.89
N MET A 93 0.33 -2.78 6.13
CA MET A 93 1.05 -2.11 7.22
C MET A 93 0.61 -2.62 8.59
N ARG A 94 -0.69 -2.82 8.80
CA ARG A 94 -1.23 -3.40 10.05
C ARG A 94 -0.76 -4.84 10.24
N LYS A 95 -0.84 -5.66 9.20
CA LYS A 95 -0.37 -7.06 9.27
C LYS A 95 1.14 -7.18 9.50
N ALA A 96 1.92 -6.25 8.97
CA ALA A 96 3.35 -6.15 9.26
C ALA A 96 3.66 -5.68 10.70
N GLY A 97 2.64 -5.39 11.51
CA GLY A 97 2.81 -4.95 12.91
C GLY A 97 3.44 -3.57 13.06
N LEU A 98 3.47 -2.77 11.98
CA LEU A 98 4.13 -1.47 11.98
C LEU A 98 3.47 -0.47 12.93
N GLU A 99 2.17 -0.59 13.18
CA GLU A 99 1.44 0.28 14.12
C GLU A 99 1.79 -0.01 15.59
N GLU A 100 2.13 -1.27 15.92
CA GLU A 100 2.42 -1.71 17.28
C GLU A 100 3.89 -1.51 17.68
N THR A 101 4.79 -1.33 16.70
CA THR A 101 6.21 -1.17 16.98
C THR A 101 6.50 0.23 17.51
N GLN A 102 7.22 0.30 18.63
CA GLN A 102 7.75 1.57 19.18
C GLN A 102 9.05 2.02 18.48
N ALA A 103 9.31 1.51 17.29
CA ALA A 103 10.55 1.69 16.55
C ALA A 103 10.67 3.06 15.88
N GLY A 104 9.59 3.82 15.79
CA GLY A 104 9.52 5.09 15.07
C GLY A 104 10.13 6.28 15.81
N ILE A 105 9.90 7.44 15.27
CA ILE A 105 10.32 8.73 15.82
C ILE A 105 9.17 9.30 16.66
N LYS A 106 9.46 9.73 17.89
CA LYS A 106 8.47 10.38 18.74
C LYS A 106 8.33 11.86 18.39
N ILE A 107 7.16 12.24 17.86
CA ILE A 107 6.81 13.63 17.58
C ILE A 107 5.55 13.98 18.37
N ALA A 108 5.63 14.99 19.24
CA ALA A 108 4.53 15.42 20.11
C ALA A 108 3.86 14.25 20.87
N GLY A 109 4.66 13.29 21.37
CA GLY A 109 4.18 12.14 22.12
C GLY A 109 3.65 10.98 21.25
N LYS A 110 3.50 11.18 19.94
CA LYS A 110 3.08 10.13 18.99
C LYS A 110 4.30 9.46 18.37
N ASN A 111 4.26 8.14 18.26
CA ASN A 111 5.26 7.37 17.54
C ASN A 111 4.92 7.39 16.05
N ILE A 112 5.86 7.84 15.22
CA ILE A 112 5.73 7.87 13.77
C ILE A 112 6.84 6.99 13.20
N ASN A 113 6.47 5.86 12.64
CA ASN A 113 7.39 4.88 12.07
C ASN A 113 7.26 4.75 10.56
N HIS A 114 6.20 5.29 9.97
CA HIS A 114 6.03 5.36 8.51
C HIS A 114 5.27 6.61 8.09
N LEU A 115 5.53 7.06 6.88
CA LEU A 115 4.77 8.08 6.17
C LEU A 115 4.38 7.52 4.80
N ARG A 116 3.16 7.81 4.36
CA ARG A 116 2.68 7.42 3.04
C ARG A 116 2.08 8.60 2.31
N TYR A 117 2.35 8.63 1.01
CA TYR A 117 1.71 9.52 0.08
C TYR A 117 1.45 8.75 -1.23
N ALA A 118 0.19 8.38 -1.47
CA ALA A 118 -0.20 7.49 -2.56
C ALA A 118 0.57 6.15 -2.49
N ASP A 119 1.39 5.83 -3.48
CA ASP A 119 2.26 4.67 -3.58
C ASP A 119 3.64 4.87 -2.92
N ASP A 120 4.05 6.09 -2.66
CA ASP A 120 5.29 6.37 -1.94
C ASP A 120 5.16 6.04 -0.46
N THR A 121 6.03 5.17 0.03
CA THR A 121 6.09 4.81 1.45
C THR A 121 7.49 5.04 2.00
N THR A 122 7.58 5.71 3.15
CA THR A 122 8.83 5.92 3.86
C THR A 122 8.74 5.32 5.26
N LEU A 123 9.62 4.38 5.57
CA LEU A 123 9.79 3.87 6.93
C LEU A 123 10.84 4.70 7.67
N MET A 124 10.63 4.89 8.98
CA MET A 124 11.51 5.69 9.83
C MET A 124 11.78 4.98 11.15
N ALA A 125 13.04 5.00 11.60
CA ALA A 125 13.42 4.49 12.92
C ALA A 125 14.57 5.29 13.53
N GLU A 126 14.63 5.33 14.88
CA GLU A 126 15.76 5.92 15.62
C GLU A 126 16.95 4.94 15.75
N ARG A 127 16.76 3.64 15.52
CA ARG A 127 17.79 2.59 15.63
C ARG A 127 17.75 1.65 14.44
N LEU A 128 18.92 1.24 13.96
CA LEU A 128 19.06 0.35 12.82
C LEU A 128 18.38 -1.03 13.05
N GLY A 129 18.57 -1.65 14.22
CA GLY A 129 17.94 -2.93 14.51
C GLY A 129 16.40 -2.89 14.58
N SER A 130 15.82 -1.75 14.98
CA SER A 130 14.37 -1.53 14.92
C SER A 130 13.90 -1.36 13.47
N PHE A 131 14.76 -0.82 12.62
CA PHE A 131 14.51 -0.63 11.20
C PHE A 131 14.45 -1.98 10.44
N GLU A 132 15.33 -2.90 10.76
CA GLU A 132 15.33 -4.25 10.18
C GLU A 132 14.01 -4.98 10.44
N GLY A 133 13.49 -4.89 11.67
CA GLY A 133 12.19 -5.47 12.03
C GLY A 133 11.03 -4.88 11.23
N LEU A 134 11.01 -3.56 11.00
CA LEU A 134 10.01 -2.88 10.17
C LEU A 134 10.09 -3.33 8.71
N PHE A 135 11.32 -3.41 8.18
CA PHE A 135 11.57 -3.80 6.79
C PHE A 135 11.18 -5.26 6.53
N PHE A 136 11.58 -6.18 7.41
CA PHE A 136 11.21 -7.59 7.29
C PHE A 136 9.70 -7.78 7.36
N GLY A 137 9.01 -7.12 8.30
CA GLY A 137 7.55 -7.17 8.40
C GLY A 137 6.86 -6.72 7.10
N PHE A 138 7.44 -5.75 6.39
CA PHE A 138 6.90 -5.25 5.13
C PHE A 138 7.18 -6.17 3.92
N CYS A 139 8.36 -6.79 3.84
CA CYS A 139 8.77 -7.61 2.69
C CYS A 139 8.06 -8.98 2.60
N PHE A 140 7.40 -9.44 3.67
CA PHE A 140 6.69 -10.72 3.68
C PHE A 140 5.24 -10.65 3.21
N PHE A 141 4.77 -9.49 2.78
CA PHE A 141 3.42 -9.26 2.24
C PHE A 141 3.45 -8.65 0.85
#